data_25414d929fd6a29228e930c2df87d7e1
#
_entry.id   25414d929fd6a29228e930c2df87d7e1
#
_cell.length_a   1.000
_cell.length_b   1.000
_cell.length_c   1.000
_cell.angle_alpha   90.00
_cell.angle_beta   90.00
_cell.angle_gamma   90.00
#
_symmetry.space_group_name_H-M   'P 1'
#
loop_
_entity.id
_entity.type
_entity.pdbx_description
1 polymer ?
#
loop_
_entity_poly.entity_id
_entity_poly.type
_entity_poly.pdbx_seq_one_letter_code
_entity_poly.pdbx_strand_id
1 'polypeptide(L)'
;MNREFLHKITILGCLFLLITSSSGTDNGFQTPEQYAQIVQEHFANEEWEAGKELLEEGLQKYPNVSDLEWLMGKYWFHEKNYDQSRYHLVKAIDDNYNNVNAKHLLVDVEDITENYSSAICYVNELLEVNPYWRGLWRRKIELYRKQNNDVEADRLLKRINQIYPNDTILRKDYIYSMEVGYQQIKKGGNRKEAIEKLTELIKVSPQNEEYYLDIINLHLQEGNREAALGWSSNGLAAIPGSGALIVKRASILSELARYPEALVFIREQMRRNNSPAIRRMYNDLLMEAARAEKQRDPYVLYGMAYEGGNKNKEALDYLLNTSVTRGYTDDALFYIREAKKQYGNNDKGILYKEYMLYRQMNEDDLAYSTLKKMYEMYPDDYDITLAMSAQHMKKAEKLMELGLYAEALPHVLFVSQKHVDDNEVNGAAWEKALSCYINMKRYNEALATLDTITLHFPDYENGTLKRAFILDKMDKTEEALQLYLSAIEQSDEDMRIFYVIGYEELAVPYIKKC
;
A
#
# COMPACT_ATOMS: atom_id res chain seq x y z
N MET A 1 -10.28 -51.91 -21.57
CA MET A 1 -11.22 -52.93 -21.09
C MET A 1 -10.38 -53.94 -20.33
N ASN A 2 -10.38 -53.83 -19.00
CA ASN A 2 -9.38 -54.40 -18.10
C ASN A 2 -9.60 -55.89 -17.80
N ARG A 3 -8.51 -56.66 -17.84
CA ARG A 3 -8.46 -58.12 -17.55
C ARG A 3 -8.94 -58.49 -16.14
N GLU A 4 -9.05 -57.56 -15.23
CA GLU A 4 -9.58 -57.78 -13.85
C GLU A 4 -11.10 -57.92 -13.79
N PHE A 5 -11.84 -57.43 -14.79
CA PHE A 5 -13.31 -57.54 -14.81
C PHE A 5 -13.78 -58.94 -15.27
N LEU A 6 -12.97 -59.66 -16.05
CA LEU A 6 -13.29 -61.03 -16.47
C LEU A 6 -13.00 -62.08 -15.39
N HIS A 7 -12.10 -61.83 -14.43
CA HIS A 7 -11.78 -62.79 -13.37
C HIS A 7 -12.83 -62.84 -12.24
N LYS A 8 -13.56 -61.71 -12.04
CA LYS A 8 -14.67 -61.66 -11.06
C LYS A 8 -15.95 -62.32 -11.55
N ILE A 9 -16.19 -62.38 -12.85
CA ILE A 9 -17.39 -63.04 -13.42
C ILE A 9 -17.22 -64.57 -13.46
N THR A 10 -16.00 -65.07 -13.54
CA THR A 10 -15.76 -66.55 -13.58
C THR A 10 -15.81 -67.18 -12.20
N ILE A 11 -15.58 -66.45 -11.11
CA ILE A 11 -15.69 -66.94 -9.73
C ILE A 11 -17.16 -66.96 -9.25
N LEU A 12 -18.00 -65.99 -9.69
CA LEU A 12 -19.44 -65.99 -9.39
C LEU A 12 -20.22 -67.05 -10.16
N GLY A 13 -19.75 -67.50 -11.34
CA GLY A 13 -20.39 -68.49 -12.17
C GLY A 13 -20.18 -69.95 -11.69
N CYS A 14 -19.11 -70.20 -10.94
CA CYS A 14 -18.81 -71.53 -10.40
C CYS A 14 -19.45 -71.79 -9.03
N LEU A 15 -19.88 -70.82 -8.27
CA LEU A 15 -20.63 -70.96 -7.02
C LEU A 15 -22.14 -71.23 -7.23
N PHE A 16 -22.69 -70.82 -8.40
CA PHE A 16 -24.14 -70.98 -8.70
C PHE A 16 -24.50 -72.33 -9.27
N LEU A 17 -23.53 -73.25 -9.55
CA LEU A 17 -23.74 -74.55 -10.12
C LEU A 17 -23.66 -75.72 -9.08
N LEU A 18 -23.49 -75.39 -7.80
CA LEU A 18 -23.45 -76.40 -6.73
C LEU A 18 -24.72 -76.45 -5.81
N ILE A 19 -25.69 -75.55 -6.09
CA ILE A 19 -26.91 -75.43 -5.23
C ILE A 19 -28.17 -76.03 -5.88
N THR A 20 -28.12 -76.57 -7.12
CA THR A 20 -29.30 -77.17 -7.72
C THR A 20 -29.21 -78.69 -7.94
N SER A 21 -28.89 -79.41 -6.90
CA SER A 21 -29.25 -80.87 -6.89
C SER A 21 -29.16 -81.41 -5.48
N SER A 22 -30.17 -81.19 -4.68
CA SER A 22 -30.64 -82.17 -3.70
C SER A 22 -32.01 -81.80 -3.21
N SER A 23 -33.04 -82.20 -3.95
CA SER A 23 -34.36 -82.46 -3.39
C SER A 23 -34.28 -83.77 -2.63
N GLY A 24 -33.81 -83.69 -1.41
CA GLY A 24 -33.82 -84.73 -0.43
C GLY A 24 -34.15 -84.06 0.89
N THR A 25 -35.30 -84.42 1.45
CA THR A 25 -35.71 -84.18 2.82
C THR A 25 -34.67 -84.70 3.80
N ASP A 26 -33.64 -83.93 4.02
CA ASP A 26 -32.75 -84.05 5.15
C ASP A 26 -32.88 -82.82 5.99
N ASN A 27 -33.52 -82.95 7.16
CA ASN A 27 -33.50 -81.94 8.20
C ASN A 27 -32.06 -81.80 8.71
N GLY A 28 -31.17 -81.36 7.83
CA GLY A 28 -29.79 -81.05 8.15
C GLY A 28 -29.76 -79.93 9.19
N PHE A 29 -29.19 -80.21 10.33
CA PHE A 29 -29.01 -79.28 11.42
C PHE A 29 -28.15 -78.16 10.91
N GLN A 30 -28.74 -77.01 10.55
CA GLN A 30 -27.97 -75.80 10.28
C GLN A 30 -27.22 -75.42 11.55
N THR A 31 -25.93 -75.16 11.41
CA THR A 31 -25.13 -74.69 12.55
C THR A 31 -25.39 -73.21 12.83
N PRO A 32 -25.08 -72.67 14.00
CA PRO A 32 -25.23 -71.26 14.31
C PRO A 32 -24.54 -70.33 13.26
N GLU A 33 -23.37 -70.74 12.75
CA GLU A 33 -22.61 -70.01 11.73
C GLU A 33 -23.37 -70.02 10.40
N GLN A 34 -24.05 -71.08 10.02
CA GLN A 34 -24.86 -71.11 8.81
C GLN A 34 -26.09 -70.20 8.93
N TYR A 35 -26.78 -70.20 10.09
CA TYR A 35 -27.83 -69.21 10.35
C TYR A 35 -27.31 -67.80 10.23
N ALA A 36 -26.19 -67.45 10.86
CA ALA A 36 -25.60 -66.10 10.79
C ALA A 36 -25.23 -65.69 9.36
N GLN A 37 -24.69 -66.64 8.56
CA GLN A 37 -24.33 -66.35 7.16
C GLN A 37 -25.57 -66.10 6.32
N ILE A 38 -26.62 -66.93 6.38
CA ILE A 38 -27.83 -66.73 5.58
C ILE A 38 -28.55 -65.42 5.97
N VAL A 39 -28.60 -65.12 7.27
CA VAL A 39 -29.19 -63.87 7.77
C VAL A 39 -28.41 -62.67 7.25
N GLN A 40 -27.07 -62.71 7.22
CA GLN A 40 -26.26 -61.64 6.65
C GLN A 40 -26.53 -61.43 5.16
N GLU A 41 -26.77 -62.56 4.40
CA GLU A 41 -27.15 -62.47 2.98
C GLU A 41 -28.54 -61.82 2.81
N HIS A 42 -29.54 -62.18 3.64
CA HIS A 42 -30.85 -61.50 3.63
C HIS A 42 -30.73 -60.02 3.95
N PHE A 43 -29.94 -59.65 4.97
CA PHE A 43 -29.75 -58.20 5.30
C PHE A 43 -28.99 -57.46 4.21
N ALA A 44 -28.06 -58.09 3.50
CA ALA A 44 -27.37 -57.49 2.36
C ALA A 44 -28.30 -57.28 1.16
N ASN A 45 -29.34 -58.09 1.03
CA ASN A 45 -30.37 -57.98 0.01
C ASN A 45 -31.58 -57.09 0.43
N GLU A 46 -31.50 -56.43 1.58
CA GLU A 46 -32.57 -55.61 2.18
C GLU A 46 -33.82 -56.41 2.61
N GLU A 47 -33.69 -57.73 2.74
CA GLU A 47 -34.76 -58.65 3.14
C GLU A 47 -34.78 -58.82 4.69
N TRP A 48 -35.04 -57.71 5.39
CA TRP A 48 -34.86 -57.63 6.84
C TRP A 48 -35.81 -58.53 7.62
N GLU A 49 -37.10 -58.62 7.23
CA GLU A 49 -38.09 -59.47 7.91
C GLU A 49 -37.77 -60.97 7.75
N ALA A 50 -37.38 -61.41 6.54
CA ALA A 50 -36.96 -62.76 6.31
C ALA A 50 -35.73 -63.15 7.15
N GLY A 51 -34.77 -62.25 7.26
CA GLY A 51 -33.61 -62.43 8.13
C GLY A 51 -33.98 -62.50 9.61
N LYS A 52 -34.97 -61.73 10.07
CA LYS A 52 -35.45 -61.74 11.44
C LYS A 52 -36.11 -63.07 11.77
N GLU A 53 -37.04 -63.58 10.92
CA GLU A 53 -37.70 -64.88 11.13
C GLU A 53 -36.68 -66.01 11.29
N LEU A 54 -35.64 -65.97 10.45
CA LEU A 54 -34.55 -66.94 10.53
C LEU A 54 -33.71 -66.77 11.79
N LEU A 55 -33.51 -65.55 12.29
CA LEU A 55 -32.83 -65.28 13.57
C LEU A 55 -33.63 -65.83 14.78
N GLU A 56 -34.96 -65.60 14.76
CA GLU A 56 -35.83 -66.11 15.83
C GLU A 56 -35.76 -67.67 15.90
N GLU A 57 -35.80 -68.36 14.76
CA GLU A 57 -35.61 -69.78 14.69
C GLU A 57 -34.21 -70.21 15.20
N GLY A 58 -33.17 -69.49 14.71
CA GLY A 58 -31.78 -69.76 15.11
C GLY A 58 -31.55 -69.57 16.60
N LEU A 59 -32.07 -68.50 17.20
CA LEU A 59 -31.95 -68.24 18.65
C LEU A 59 -32.79 -69.14 19.51
N GLN A 60 -33.93 -69.66 19.01
CA GLN A 60 -34.69 -70.68 19.71
C GLN A 60 -33.91 -71.99 19.78
N LYS A 61 -33.20 -72.37 18.72
CA LYS A 61 -32.43 -73.61 18.61
C LYS A 61 -31.07 -73.53 19.28
N TYR A 62 -30.46 -72.39 19.22
CA TYR A 62 -29.13 -72.08 19.75
C TYR A 62 -29.18 -70.79 20.60
N PRO A 63 -29.72 -70.85 21.82
CA PRO A 63 -29.69 -69.70 22.73
C PRO A 63 -28.24 -69.44 23.14
N ASN A 64 -27.93 -68.11 23.35
CA ASN A 64 -26.62 -67.63 23.80
C ASN A 64 -25.51 -67.74 22.73
N VAL A 65 -25.84 -67.59 21.47
CA VAL A 65 -24.85 -67.49 20.40
C VAL A 65 -24.65 -66.04 20.07
N SER A 66 -23.50 -65.49 20.41
CA SER A 66 -23.12 -64.08 20.30
C SER A 66 -23.37 -63.51 18.92
N ASP A 67 -23.07 -64.24 17.84
CA ASP A 67 -23.24 -63.73 16.47
C ASP A 67 -24.72 -63.60 16.05
N LEU A 68 -25.60 -64.52 16.54
CA LEU A 68 -27.03 -64.42 16.27
C LEU A 68 -27.65 -63.27 17.08
N GLU A 69 -27.27 -63.11 18.33
CA GLU A 69 -27.70 -61.97 19.16
C GLU A 69 -27.24 -60.63 18.56
N TRP A 70 -25.98 -60.54 18.05
CA TRP A 70 -25.51 -59.36 17.35
C TRP A 70 -26.34 -59.07 16.12
N LEU A 71 -26.68 -60.03 15.29
CA LEU A 71 -27.52 -59.86 14.10
C LEU A 71 -28.94 -59.45 14.47
N MET A 72 -29.51 -60.00 15.55
CA MET A 72 -30.81 -59.50 16.05
C MET A 72 -30.72 -58.04 16.53
N GLY A 73 -29.64 -57.70 17.22
CA GLY A 73 -29.37 -56.30 17.57
C GLY A 73 -29.25 -55.37 16.35
N LYS A 74 -28.64 -55.88 15.26
CA LYS A 74 -28.53 -55.16 13.98
C LYS A 74 -29.89 -54.99 13.29
N TYR A 75 -30.76 -55.98 13.32
CA TYR A 75 -32.15 -55.87 12.84
C TYR A 75 -32.88 -54.76 13.60
N TRP A 76 -32.88 -54.78 14.95
CA TRP A 76 -33.55 -53.78 15.75
C TRP A 76 -32.96 -52.36 15.59
N PHE A 77 -31.67 -52.25 15.29
CA PHE A 77 -31.03 -51.00 14.94
C PHE A 77 -31.60 -50.43 13.64
N HIS A 78 -31.79 -51.31 12.62
CA HIS A 78 -32.43 -50.92 11.36
C HIS A 78 -33.86 -50.42 11.58
N GLU A 79 -34.63 -51.14 12.41
CA GLU A 79 -36.00 -50.77 12.79
C GLU A 79 -36.07 -49.55 13.73
N LYS A 80 -34.93 -48.95 14.06
CA LYS A 80 -34.79 -47.80 14.98
C LYS A 80 -35.35 -48.06 16.39
N ASN A 81 -35.49 -49.34 16.77
CA ASN A 81 -35.83 -49.74 18.13
C ASN A 81 -34.52 -49.92 18.93
N TYR A 82 -33.96 -48.81 19.40
CA TYR A 82 -32.65 -48.77 20.03
C TYR A 82 -32.63 -49.52 21.38
N ASP A 83 -33.75 -49.64 22.07
CA ASP A 83 -33.82 -50.36 23.33
C ASP A 83 -33.71 -51.88 23.10
N GLN A 84 -34.41 -52.42 22.11
CA GLN A 84 -34.27 -53.82 21.71
C GLN A 84 -32.88 -54.07 21.09
N SER A 85 -32.40 -53.17 20.29
CA SER A 85 -31.04 -53.26 19.75
C SER A 85 -29.99 -53.38 20.88
N ARG A 86 -30.06 -52.49 21.86
CA ARG A 86 -29.18 -52.50 23.04
C ARG A 86 -29.27 -53.82 23.79
N TYR A 87 -30.49 -54.32 24.05
CA TYR A 87 -30.71 -55.56 24.75
C TYR A 87 -29.98 -56.75 24.10
N HIS A 88 -30.17 -56.95 22.79
CA HIS A 88 -29.54 -58.01 22.05
C HIS A 88 -28.04 -57.86 21.89
N LEU A 89 -27.55 -56.60 21.69
CA LEU A 89 -26.12 -56.33 21.58
C LEU A 89 -25.36 -56.54 22.90
N VAL A 90 -25.96 -56.15 24.04
CA VAL A 90 -25.38 -56.43 25.36
C VAL A 90 -25.33 -57.97 25.61
N LYS A 91 -26.40 -58.65 25.27
CA LYS A 91 -26.42 -60.11 25.36
C LYS A 91 -25.36 -60.75 24.46
N ALA A 92 -25.16 -60.26 23.26
CA ALA A 92 -24.07 -60.70 22.38
C ALA A 92 -22.68 -60.58 23.02
N ILE A 93 -22.45 -59.48 23.78
CA ILE A 93 -21.18 -59.25 24.48
C ILE A 93 -21.09 -60.16 25.74
N ASP A 94 -22.18 -60.36 26.42
CA ASP A 94 -22.23 -61.27 27.58
C ASP A 94 -21.87 -62.74 27.17
N ASP A 95 -22.35 -63.14 25.98
CA ASP A 95 -22.04 -64.44 25.41
C ASP A 95 -20.60 -64.52 24.84
N ASN A 96 -20.11 -63.44 24.24
CA ASN A 96 -18.74 -63.34 23.77
C ASN A 96 -18.23 -61.93 23.96
N TYR A 97 -17.47 -61.66 25.00
CA TYR A 97 -16.89 -60.36 25.31
C TYR A 97 -16.05 -59.74 24.15
N ASN A 98 -15.50 -60.62 23.31
CA ASN A 98 -14.66 -60.18 22.17
C ASN A 98 -15.47 -59.91 20.89
N ASN A 99 -16.79 -59.86 20.94
CA ASN A 99 -17.58 -59.50 19.77
C ASN A 99 -17.42 -58.02 19.41
N VAL A 100 -16.43 -57.76 18.54
CA VAL A 100 -16.09 -56.43 18.05
C VAL A 100 -17.26 -55.78 17.31
N ASN A 101 -18.03 -56.57 16.54
CA ASN A 101 -19.17 -56.08 15.76
C ASN A 101 -20.31 -55.60 16.67
N ALA A 102 -20.62 -56.34 17.75
CA ALA A 102 -21.62 -55.91 18.73
C ALA A 102 -21.19 -54.63 19.45
N LYS A 103 -19.92 -54.51 19.85
CA LYS A 103 -19.40 -53.33 20.49
C LYS A 103 -19.44 -52.10 19.57
N HIS A 104 -19.10 -52.24 18.28
CA HIS A 104 -19.22 -51.15 17.32
C HIS A 104 -20.65 -50.65 17.18
N LEU A 105 -21.61 -51.58 17.06
CA LEU A 105 -23.02 -51.17 16.92
C LEU A 105 -23.57 -50.55 18.22
N LEU A 106 -23.09 -51.04 19.39
CA LEU A 106 -23.43 -50.42 20.68
C LEU A 106 -22.92 -48.98 20.77
N VAL A 107 -21.72 -48.69 20.27
CA VAL A 107 -21.25 -47.27 20.18
C VAL A 107 -22.24 -46.40 19.43
N ASP A 108 -22.79 -46.90 18.32
CA ASP A 108 -23.76 -46.15 17.52
C ASP A 108 -25.12 -46.04 18.22
N VAL A 109 -25.62 -47.11 18.84
CA VAL A 109 -26.85 -47.10 19.65
C VAL A 109 -26.76 -46.11 20.80
N GLU A 110 -25.67 -46.14 21.55
CA GLU A 110 -25.46 -45.29 22.72
C GLU A 110 -25.24 -43.80 22.29
N ASP A 111 -24.61 -43.58 21.14
CA ASP A 111 -24.47 -42.21 20.59
C ASP A 111 -25.84 -41.64 20.17
N ILE A 112 -26.65 -42.41 19.44
CA ILE A 112 -27.98 -41.98 18.99
C ILE A 112 -28.92 -41.76 20.19
N THR A 113 -28.81 -42.56 21.25
CA THR A 113 -29.60 -42.42 22.47
C THR A 113 -28.99 -41.47 23.49
N GLU A 114 -27.98 -40.69 23.09
CA GLU A 114 -27.28 -39.68 23.90
C GLU A 114 -26.60 -40.23 25.18
N ASN A 115 -26.38 -41.54 25.27
CA ASN A 115 -25.66 -42.17 26.38
C ASN A 115 -24.15 -42.13 26.14
N TYR A 116 -23.60 -40.96 25.90
CA TYR A 116 -22.21 -40.77 25.46
C TYR A 116 -21.17 -41.43 26.38
N SER A 117 -21.42 -41.50 27.70
CA SER A 117 -20.52 -42.14 28.63
C SER A 117 -20.39 -43.62 28.37
N SER A 118 -21.50 -44.32 28.08
CA SER A 118 -21.52 -45.75 27.72
C SER A 118 -20.85 -45.99 26.37
N ALA A 119 -21.14 -45.10 25.38
CA ALA A 119 -20.46 -45.16 24.09
C ALA A 119 -18.94 -45.05 24.23
N ILE A 120 -18.44 -44.13 25.08
CA ILE A 120 -17.00 -43.97 25.35
C ILE A 120 -16.41 -45.24 26.00
N CYS A 121 -17.14 -45.91 26.89
CA CYS A 121 -16.68 -47.18 27.47
C CYS A 121 -16.46 -48.23 26.38
N TYR A 122 -17.43 -48.45 25.48
CA TYR A 122 -17.28 -49.42 24.40
C TYR A 122 -16.16 -49.02 23.41
N VAL A 123 -15.99 -47.71 23.12
CA VAL A 123 -14.84 -47.26 22.33
C VAL A 123 -13.51 -47.56 23.03
N ASN A 124 -13.43 -47.43 24.36
CA ASN A 124 -12.22 -47.81 25.10
C ASN A 124 -11.89 -49.29 24.96
N GLU A 125 -12.89 -50.16 25.13
CA GLU A 125 -12.72 -51.61 24.96
C GLU A 125 -12.27 -51.98 23.54
N LEU A 126 -12.82 -51.31 22.53
CA LEU A 126 -12.39 -51.49 21.13
C LEU A 126 -10.95 -51.01 20.89
N LEU A 127 -10.54 -49.95 21.55
CA LEU A 127 -9.16 -49.41 21.49
C LEU A 127 -8.16 -50.31 22.26
N GLU A 128 -8.60 -51.09 23.26
CA GLU A 128 -7.75 -52.10 23.90
C GLU A 128 -7.39 -53.22 22.93
N VAL A 129 -8.34 -53.60 22.06
CA VAL A 129 -8.11 -54.61 21.01
C VAL A 129 -7.24 -54.05 19.88
N ASN A 130 -7.52 -52.83 19.44
CA ASN A 130 -6.74 -52.20 18.38
C ASN A 130 -6.46 -50.72 18.70
N PRO A 131 -5.34 -50.41 19.39
CA PRO A 131 -4.95 -49.05 19.77
C PRO A 131 -4.65 -48.14 18.59
N TYR A 132 -4.39 -48.72 17.42
CA TYR A 132 -4.01 -47.95 16.22
C TYR A 132 -5.19 -47.56 15.32
N TRP A 133 -6.41 -47.89 15.72
CA TRP A 133 -7.60 -47.59 14.93
C TRP A 133 -8.00 -46.11 15.04
N ARG A 134 -7.56 -45.29 14.07
CA ARG A 134 -7.81 -43.83 14.02
C ARG A 134 -9.29 -43.45 14.10
N GLY A 135 -10.17 -44.24 13.46
CA GLY A 135 -11.61 -43.99 13.48
C GLY A 135 -12.19 -43.99 14.89
N LEU A 136 -11.74 -44.92 15.75
CA LEU A 136 -12.19 -44.97 17.13
C LEU A 136 -11.68 -43.82 17.99
N TRP A 137 -10.42 -43.35 17.77
CA TRP A 137 -9.91 -42.18 18.46
C TRP A 137 -10.71 -40.91 18.08
N ARG A 138 -11.03 -40.74 16.81
CA ARG A 138 -11.87 -39.61 16.35
C ARG A 138 -13.28 -39.73 16.94
N ARG A 139 -13.88 -40.93 16.93
CA ARG A 139 -15.20 -41.19 17.52
C ARG A 139 -15.23 -40.81 19.00
N LYS A 140 -14.20 -41.22 19.77
CA LYS A 140 -14.07 -40.88 21.19
C LYS A 140 -14.02 -39.36 21.42
N ILE A 141 -13.27 -38.63 20.60
CA ILE A 141 -13.19 -37.18 20.67
C ILE A 141 -14.55 -36.54 20.36
N GLU A 142 -15.26 -37.03 19.34
CA GLU A 142 -16.61 -36.56 19.01
C GLU A 142 -17.60 -36.76 20.17
N LEU A 143 -17.56 -37.93 20.80
CA LEU A 143 -18.41 -38.26 21.96
C LEU A 143 -18.14 -37.32 23.14
N TYR A 144 -16.87 -37.00 23.44
CA TYR A 144 -16.55 -36.01 24.45
C TYR A 144 -17.10 -34.64 24.11
N ARG A 145 -17.03 -34.22 22.82
CA ARG A 145 -17.61 -32.96 22.39
C ARG A 145 -19.12 -32.93 22.51
N LYS A 146 -19.80 -34.02 22.15
CA LYS A 146 -21.26 -34.17 22.34
C LYS A 146 -21.67 -34.08 23.81
N GLN A 147 -20.81 -34.55 24.73
CA GLN A 147 -20.97 -34.34 26.17
C GLN A 147 -20.71 -32.90 26.64
N ASN A 148 -20.37 -31.97 25.77
CA ASN A 148 -19.85 -30.64 26.11
C ASN A 148 -18.56 -30.69 26.97
N ASN A 149 -17.80 -31.77 26.86
CA ASN A 149 -16.53 -31.97 27.57
C ASN A 149 -15.34 -31.68 26.64
N ASP A 150 -15.26 -30.42 26.17
CA ASP A 150 -14.21 -29.99 25.25
C ASP A 150 -12.81 -30.09 25.88
N VAL A 151 -12.71 -30.00 27.20
CA VAL A 151 -11.43 -30.10 27.93
C VAL A 151 -10.81 -31.50 27.73
N GLU A 152 -11.59 -32.56 27.90
CA GLU A 152 -11.10 -33.92 27.70
C GLU A 152 -10.90 -34.26 26.22
N ALA A 153 -11.74 -33.71 25.33
CA ALA A 153 -11.55 -33.83 23.89
C ALA A 153 -10.20 -33.24 23.44
N ASP A 154 -9.87 -32.02 23.87
CA ASP A 154 -8.62 -31.36 23.54
C ASP A 154 -7.40 -32.02 24.18
N ARG A 155 -7.55 -32.47 25.44
CA ARG A 155 -6.52 -33.23 26.15
C ARG A 155 -6.18 -34.55 25.41
N LEU A 156 -7.21 -35.20 24.93
CA LEU A 156 -7.07 -36.44 24.17
C LEU A 156 -6.40 -36.18 22.82
N LEU A 157 -6.81 -35.16 22.08
CA LEU A 157 -6.18 -34.76 20.83
C LEU A 157 -4.69 -34.44 21.01
N LYS A 158 -4.35 -33.68 22.04
CA LYS A 158 -2.95 -33.37 22.37
C LYS A 158 -2.13 -34.61 22.64
N ARG A 159 -2.66 -35.56 23.45
CA ARG A 159 -2.02 -36.83 23.78
C ARG A 159 -1.81 -37.68 22.54
N ILE A 160 -2.84 -37.82 21.70
CA ILE A 160 -2.79 -38.64 20.50
C ILE A 160 -1.80 -38.07 19.49
N ASN A 161 -1.76 -36.71 19.30
CA ASN A 161 -0.77 -36.10 18.43
C ASN A 161 0.67 -36.31 18.92
N GLN A 162 0.89 -36.44 20.22
CA GLN A 162 2.20 -36.78 20.78
C GLN A 162 2.61 -38.24 20.51
N ILE A 163 1.62 -39.17 20.58
CA ILE A 163 1.86 -40.61 20.36
C ILE A 163 2.01 -40.90 18.86
N TYR A 164 1.23 -40.25 18.03
CA TYR A 164 1.21 -40.45 16.57
C TYR A 164 1.56 -39.14 15.79
N PRO A 165 2.79 -38.60 15.95
CA PRO A 165 3.15 -37.30 15.39
C PRO A 165 3.13 -37.25 13.86
N ASN A 166 3.26 -38.40 13.21
CA ASN A 166 3.25 -38.54 11.75
C ASN A 166 1.85 -38.78 11.16
N ASP A 167 0.83 -38.95 12.01
CA ASP A 167 -0.55 -39.10 11.53
C ASP A 167 -1.12 -37.74 11.10
N THR A 168 -1.22 -37.56 9.80
CA THR A 168 -1.65 -36.30 9.19
C THR A 168 -3.10 -35.94 9.49
N ILE A 169 -3.97 -36.93 9.74
CA ILE A 169 -5.39 -36.72 10.00
C ILE A 169 -5.59 -36.26 11.44
N LEU A 170 -5.05 -37.02 12.40
CA LEU A 170 -5.10 -36.65 13.82
C LEU A 170 -4.41 -35.33 14.10
N ARG A 171 -3.32 -35.07 13.40
CA ARG A 171 -2.63 -33.76 13.48
C ARG A 171 -3.51 -32.61 12.98
N LYS A 172 -4.21 -32.77 11.86
CA LYS A 172 -5.16 -31.78 11.35
C LYS A 172 -6.31 -31.52 12.34
N ASP A 173 -6.88 -32.60 12.90
CA ASP A 173 -7.95 -32.48 13.89
C ASP A 173 -7.45 -31.72 15.15
N TYR A 174 -6.22 -31.99 15.59
CA TYR A 174 -5.60 -31.30 16.72
C TYR A 174 -5.37 -29.81 16.42
N ILE A 175 -4.80 -29.48 15.26
CA ILE A 175 -4.60 -28.08 14.84
C ILE A 175 -5.95 -27.35 14.78
N TYR A 176 -6.96 -27.95 14.16
CA TYR A 176 -8.30 -27.36 14.08
C TYR A 176 -8.90 -27.08 15.46
N SER A 177 -8.81 -28.03 16.42
CA SER A 177 -9.27 -27.79 17.79
C SER A 177 -8.54 -26.62 18.46
N MET A 178 -7.23 -26.56 18.29
CA MET A 178 -6.43 -25.45 18.82
C MET A 178 -6.80 -24.11 18.19
N GLU A 179 -7.10 -24.07 16.88
CA GLU A 179 -7.57 -22.87 16.18
C GLU A 179 -8.94 -22.41 16.70
N VAL A 180 -9.88 -23.33 16.89
CA VAL A 180 -11.19 -23.01 17.48
C VAL A 180 -11.02 -22.40 18.87
N GLY A 181 -10.21 -23.04 19.73
CA GLY A 181 -9.89 -22.49 21.05
C GLY A 181 -9.23 -21.13 21.00
N TYR A 182 -8.28 -20.91 20.07
CA TYR A 182 -7.67 -19.61 19.86
C TYR A 182 -8.70 -18.55 19.45
N GLN A 183 -9.61 -18.85 18.52
CA GLN A 183 -10.64 -17.90 18.10
C GLN A 183 -11.60 -17.52 19.24
N GLN A 184 -11.92 -18.44 20.14
CA GLN A 184 -12.73 -18.16 21.33
C GLN A 184 -12.00 -17.21 22.29
N ILE A 185 -10.72 -17.49 22.58
CA ILE A 185 -9.87 -16.63 23.42
C ILE A 185 -9.73 -15.24 22.80
N LYS A 186 -9.51 -15.16 21.50
CA LYS A 186 -9.40 -13.90 20.75
C LYS A 186 -10.67 -13.05 20.85
N LYS A 187 -11.85 -13.68 20.74
CA LYS A 187 -13.15 -13.02 20.95
C LYS A 187 -13.34 -12.57 22.40
N GLY A 188 -12.86 -13.35 23.37
CA GLY A 188 -12.89 -12.98 24.79
C GLY A 188 -11.93 -11.85 25.19
N GLY A 189 -11.04 -11.44 24.31
CA GLY A 189 -10.12 -10.31 24.50
C GLY A 189 -8.92 -10.59 25.40
N ASN A 190 -8.69 -11.82 25.82
CA ASN A 190 -7.53 -12.23 26.64
C ASN A 190 -6.27 -12.37 25.78
N ARG A 191 -5.55 -11.24 25.58
CA ARG A 191 -4.37 -11.21 24.71
C ARG A 191 -3.24 -12.13 25.15
N LYS A 192 -2.97 -12.19 26.45
CA LYS A 192 -1.89 -13.03 26.98
C LYS A 192 -2.13 -14.51 26.66
N GLU A 193 -3.32 -14.99 26.93
CA GLU A 193 -3.72 -16.37 26.65
C GLU A 193 -3.74 -16.66 25.13
N ALA A 194 -4.15 -15.65 24.30
CA ALA A 194 -4.10 -15.74 22.86
C ALA A 194 -2.66 -15.89 22.32
N ILE A 195 -1.69 -15.16 22.89
CA ILE A 195 -0.27 -15.28 22.56
C ILE A 195 0.28 -16.66 22.96
N GLU A 196 -0.07 -17.16 24.14
CA GLU A 196 0.31 -18.51 24.60
C GLU A 196 -0.22 -19.58 23.64
N LYS A 197 -1.50 -19.47 23.26
CA LYS A 197 -2.14 -20.43 22.34
C LYS A 197 -1.54 -20.38 20.93
N LEU A 198 -1.27 -19.20 20.40
CA LEU A 198 -0.57 -19.03 19.11
C LEU A 198 0.85 -19.62 19.15
N THR A 199 1.55 -19.44 20.27
CA THR A 199 2.88 -20.01 20.44
C THR A 199 2.84 -21.55 20.40
N GLU A 200 1.80 -22.16 20.96
CA GLU A 200 1.58 -23.61 20.84
C GLU A 200 1.23 -24.01 19.39
N LEU A 201 0.35 -23.27 18.71
CA LEU A 201 -0.01 -23.49 17.31
C LEU A 201 1.21 -23.43 16.38
N ILE A 202 2.07 -22.45 16.57
CA ILE A 202 3.33 -22.29 15.81
C ILE A 202 4.23 -23.52 15.98
N LYS A 203 4.33 -24.10 17.19
CA LYS A 203 5.13 -25.32 17.41
C LYS A 203 4.60 -26.52 16.62
N VAL A 204 3.28 -26.62 16.48
CA VAL A 204 2.63 -27.72 15.76
C VAL A 204 2.59 -27.45 14.25
N SER A 205 2.38 -26.22 13.84
CA SER A 205 2.29 -25.82 12.42
C SER A 205 3.14 -24.60 12.12
N PRO A 206 4.48 -24.74 12.06
CA PRO A 206 5.41 -23.62 11.91
C PRO A 206 5.39 -22.95 10.53
N GLN A 207 4.72 -23.56 9.55
CA GLN A 207 4.60 -23.00 8.18
C GLN A 207 3.33 -22.17 7.97
N ASN A 208 2.52 -21.96 9.02
CA ASN A 208 1.33 -21.12 8.91
C ASN A 208 1.68 -19.66 9.18
N GLU A 209 1.66 -18.85 8.12
CA GLU A 209 1.99 -17.41 8.13
C GLU A 209 1.06 -16.61 9.05
N GLU A 210 -0.25 -16.96 9.07
CA GLU A 210 -1.27 -16.21 9.81
C GLU A 210 -1.00 -16.19 11.31
N TYR A 211 -0.49 -17.29 11.88
CA TYR A 211 -0.17 -17.34 13.31
C TYR A 211 0.92 -16.35 13.70
N TYR A 212 1.95 -16.19 12.85
CA TYR A 212 3.00 -15.21 13.08
C TYR A 212 2.49 -13.77 12.92
N LEU A 213 1.63 -13.52 11.95
CA LEU A 213 1.03 -12.19 11.76
C LEU A 213 0.11 -11.84 12.93
N ASP A 214 -0.69 -12.80 13.41
CA ASP A 214 -1.58 -12.59 14.55
C ASP A 214 -0.80 -12.31 15.84
N ILE A 215 0.25 -13.09 16.15
CA ILE A 215 1.05 -12.88 17.36
C ILE A 215 1.82 -11.55 17.32
N ILE A 216 2.32 -11.17 16.14
CA ILE A 216 2.95 -9.87 15.91
C ILE A 216 1.95 -8.74 16.19
N ASN A 217 0.73 -8.86 15.64
CA ASN A 217 -0.30 -7.84 15.83
C ASN A 217 -0.74 -7.71 17.29
N LEU A 218 -0.83 -8.82 18.03
CA LEU A 218 -1.14 -8.79 19.45
C LEU A 218 -0.06 -8.04 20.25
N HIS A 219 1.21 -8.30 19.99
CA HIS A 219 2.30 -7.57 20.64
C HIS A 219 2.32 -6.08 20.26
N LEU A 220 2.00 -5.73 19.02
CA LEU A 220 1.88 -4.33 18.59
C LEU A 220 0.72 -3.61 19.31
N GLN A 221 -0.41 -4.30 19.52
CA GLN A 221 -1.54 -3.76 20.28
C GLN A 221 -1.21 -3.53 21.77
N GLU A 222 -0.26 -4.29 22.31
CA GLU A 222 0.28 -4.10 23.66
C GLU A 222 1.38 -3.03 23.72
N GLY A 223 1.77 -2.44 22.58
CA GLY A 223 2.88 -1.50 22.48
C GLY A 223 4.27 -2.15 22.53
N ASN A 224 4.35 -3.48 22.55
CA ASN A 224 5.61 -4.22 22.67
C ASN A 224 6.23 -4.47 21.29
N ARG A 225 6.78 -3.40 20.68
CA ARG A 225 7.36 -3.44 19.33
C ARG A 225 8.57 -4.36 19.20
N GLU A 226 9.40 -4.45 20.24
CA GLU A 226 10.58 -5.33 20.21
C GLU A 226 10.18 -6.82 20.21
N ALA A 227 9.18 -7.22 20.97
CA ALA A 227 8.65 -8.58 20.91
C ALA A 227 8.03 -8.88 19.53
N ALA A 228 7.27 -7.93 18.97
CA ALA A 228 6.72 -8.05 17.61
C ALA A 228 7.85 -8.21 16.55
N LEU A 229 8.94 -7.47 16.70
CA LEU A 229 10.12 -7.58 15.84
C LEU A 229 10.78 -8.97 15.98
N GLY A 230 10.89 -9.49 17.19
CA GLY A 230 11.39 -10.85 17.45
C GLY A 230 10.53 -11.92 16.76
N TRP A 231 9.21 -11.84 16.90
CA TRP A 231 8.29 -12.78 16.25
C TRP A 231 8.31 -12.69 14.72
N SER A 232 8.51 -11.49 14.16
CA SER A 232 8.71 -11.34 12.71
C SER A 232 9.98 -12.06 12.22
N SER A 233 11.05 -12.07 13.03
CA SER A 233 12.27 -12.82 12.73
C SER A 233 12.03 -14.33 12.77
N ASN A 234 11.33 -14.82 13.80
CA ASN A 234 10.98 -16.23 13.94
C ASN A 234 10.11 -16.70 12.76
N GLY A 235 9.13 -15.87 12.35
CA GLY A 235 8.29 -16.17 11.20
C GLY A 235 9.09 -16.23 9.89
N LEU A 236 10.01 -15.31 9.67
CA LEU A 236 10.87 -15.32 8.48
C LEU A 236 11.91 -16.45 8.50
N ALA A 237 12.34 -16.92 9.67
CA ALA A 237 13.18 -18.10 9.77
C ALA A 237 12.41 -19.38 9.36
N ALA A 238 11.12 -19.46 9.70
CA ALA A 238 10.26 -20.57 9.30
C ALA A 238 9.78 -20.44 7.84
N ILE A 239 9.44 -19.22 7.40
CA ILE A 239 8.86 -18.93 6.08
C ILE A 239 9.65 -17.79 5.40
N PRO A 240 10.86 -18.07 4.89
CA PRO A 240 11.77 -17.02 4.39
C PRO A 240 11.23 -16.20 3.20
N GLY A 241 10.27 -16.76 2.44
CA GLY A 241 9.69 -16.12 1.26
C GLY A 241 8.41 -15.32 1.53
N SER A 242 7.94 -15.25 2.77
CA SER A 242 6.70 -14.57 3.10
C SER A 242 6.77 -13.06 2.87
N GLY A 243 6.05 -12.59 1.86
CA GLY A 243 5.95 -11.15 1.55
C GLY A 243 5.27 -10.35 2.67
N ALA A 244 4.27 -10.93 3.33
CA ALA A 244 3.55 -10.27 4.41
C ALA A 244 4.44 -10.09 5.65
N LEU A 245 5.21 -11.09 6.04
CA LEU A 245 6.15 -11.00 7.15
C LEU A 245 7.32 -10.05 6.86
N ILE A 246 7.81 -10.00 5.61
CA ILE A 246 8.84 -9.06 5.18
C ILE A 246 8.33 -7.63 5.34
N VAL A 247 7.16 -7.33 4.79
CA VAL A 247 6.54 -5.99 4.89
C VAL A 247 6.26 -5.63 6.35
N LYS A 248 5.73 -6.58 7.13
CA LYS A 248 5.41 -6.36 8.55
C LYS A 248 6.65 -6.04 9.37
N ARG A 249 7.75 -6.79 9.17
CA ARG A 249 9.03 -6.50 9.83
C ARG A 249 9.58 -5.11 9.48
N ALA A 250 9.53 -4.77 8.20
CA ALA A 250 9.98 -3.46 7.73
C ALA A 250 9.16 -2.32 8.34
N SER A 251 7.83 -2.49 8.44
CA SER A 251 6.95 -1.54 9.12
C SER A 251 7.27 -1.37 10.60
N ILE A 252 7.52 -2.47 11.33
CA ILE A 252 7.90 -2.40 12.75
C ILE A 252 9.23 -1.66 12.94
N LEU A 253 10.21 -1.92 12.09
CA LEU A 253 11.50 -1.21 12.12
C LEU A 253 11.31 0.30 11.85
N SER A 254 10.40 0.68 10.95
CA SER A 254 10.03 2.08 10.71
C SER A 254 9.38 2.72 11.94
N GLU A 255 8.42 2.04 12.56
CA GLU A 255 7.78 2.52 13.79
C GLU A 255 8.77 2.70 14.97
N LEU A 256 9.87 1.94 14.97
CA LEU A 256 10.99 2.08 15.90
C LEU A 256 12.01 3.15 15.46
N ALA A 257 11.75 3.86 14.36
CA ALA A 257 12.68 4.81 13.73
C ALA A 257 14.05 4.20 13.36
N ARG A 258 14.12 2.89 13.16
CA ARG A 258 15.34 2.16 12.77
C ARG A 258 15.46 2.09 11.24
N TYR A 259 15.32 3.26 10.58
CA TYR A 259 15.29 3.37 9.11
C TYR A 259 16.48 2.75 8.38
N PRO A 260 17.75 2.94 8.83
CA PRO A 260 18.89 2.33 8.14
C PRO A 260 18.81 0.80 8.12
N GLU A 261 18.37 0.20 9.23
CA GLU A 261 18.21 -1.26 9.34
C GLU A 261 17.05 -1.75 8.46
N ALA A 262 15.92 -1.03 8.49
CA ALA A 262 14.77 -1.34 7.65
C ALA A 262 15.10 -1.31 6.16
N LEU A 263 15.84 -0.28 5.70
CA LEU A 263 16.25 -0.13 4.30
C LEU A 263 17.24 -1.21 3.85
N VAL A 264 18.21 -1.57 4.69
CA VAL A 264 19.13 -2.67 4.40
C VAL A 264 18.36 -3.99 4.31
N PHE A 265 17.53 -4.29 5.31
CA PHE A 265 16.73 -5.51 5.36
C PHE A 265 15.85 -5.66 4.12
N ILE A 266 15.03 -4.64 3.80
CA ILE A 266 14.07 -4.75 2.69
C ILE A 266 14.78 -4.83 1.33
N ARG A 267 15.93 -4.16 1.16
CA ARG A 267 16.74 -4.23 -0.06
C ARG A 267 17.29 -5.65 -0.29
N GLU A 268 17.72 -6.33 0.77
CA GLU A 268 18.14 -7.73 0.68
C GLU A 268 16.98 -8.66 0.30
N GLN A 269 15.80 -8.42 0.89
CA GLN A 269 14.61 -9.21 0.56
C GLN A 269 14.15 -8.98 -0.88
N MET A 270 14.23 -7.76 -1.42
CA MET A 270 13.89 -7.45 -2.81
C MET A 270 14.72 -8.23 -3.83
N ARG A 271 15.97 -8.59 -3.50
CA ARG A 271 16.81 -9.44 -4.37
C ARG A 271 16.26 -10.84 -4.54
N ARG A 272 15.53 -11.35 -3.55
CA ARG A 272 14.94 -12.69 -3.51
C ARG A 272 13.47 -12.71 -3.91
N ASN A 273 12.73 -11.70 -3.52
CA ASN A 273 11.30 -11.54 -3.76
C ASN A 273 10.98 -10.07 -4.07
N ASN A 274 10.87 -9.74 -5.36
CA ASN A 274 10.59 -8.38 -5.82
C ASN A 274 9.09 -8.17 -6.08
N SER A 275 8.25 -8.49 -5.09
CA SER A 275 6.80 -8.28 -5.19
C SER A 275 6.44 -6.80 -5.16
N PRO A 276 5.28 -6.40 -5.73
CA PRO A 276 4.82 -5.01 -5.70
C PRO A 276 4.63 -4.45 -4.28
N ALA A 277 4.26 -5.31 -3.32
CA ALA A 277 4.08 -4.91 -1.92
C ALA A 277 5.43 -4.56 -1.26
N ILE A 278 6.47 -5.37 -1.49
CA ILE A 278 7.81 -5.13 -0.96
C ILE A 278 8.41 -3.86 -1.59
N ARG A 279 8.24 -3.66 -2.90
CA ARG A 279 8.69 -2.42 -3.57
C ARG A 279 8.00 -1.17 -3.02
N ARG A 280 6.70 -1.23 -2.82
CA ARG A 280 5.96 -0.11 -2.18
C ARG A 280 6.51 0.19 -0.80
N MET A 281 6.65 -0.83 0.04
CA MET A 281 7.20 -0.67 1.38
C MET A 281 8.61 -0.07 1.38
N TYR A 282 9.46 -0.47 0.42
CA TYR A 282 10.80 0.13 0.27
C TYR A 282 10.73 1.63 -0.04
N ASN A 283 9.86 2.02 -0.99
CA ASN A 283 9.69 3.42 -1.35
C ASN A 283 9.07 4.26 -0.22
N ASP A 284 8.14 3.69 0.53
CA ASP A 284 7.54 4.35 1.70
C ASP A 284 8.59 4.56 2.81
N LEU A 285 9.44 3.56 3.05
CA LEU A 285 10.57 3.67 3.98
C LEU A 285 11.58 4.73 3.57
N LEU A 286 11.86 4.87 2.26
CA LEU A 286 12.73 5.94 1.76
C LEU A 286 12.14 7.32 2.05
N MET A 287 10.83 7.49 1.87
CA MET A 287 10.12 8.72 2.20
C MET A 287 10.16 9.03 3.70
N GLU A 288 9.88 8.05 4.54
CA GLU A 288 9.92 8.21 6.00
C GLU A 288 11.34 8.50 6.50
N ALA A 289 12.33 7.80 5.97
CA ALA A 289 13.73 8.06 6.27
C ALA A 289 14.17 9.48 5.83
N ALA A 290 13.71 9.92 4.66
CA ALA A 290 14.00 11.28 4.17
C ALA A 290 13.40 12.35 5.08
N ARG A 291 12.17 12.18 5.55
CA ARG A 291 11.51 13.09 6.51
C ARG A 291 12.19 13.12 7.87
N ALA A 292 12.70 11.97 8.31
CA ALA A 292 13.35 11.84 9.61
C ALA A 292 14.81 12.32 9.60
N GLU A 293 15.42 12.46 8.43
CA GLU A 293 16.83 12.85 8.30
C GLU A 293 17.03 14.31 8.71
N LYS A 294 17.84 14.54 9.74
CA LYS A 294 18.11 15.88 10.28
C LYS A 294 19.56 16.34 10.07
N GLN A 295 20.47 15.43 9.78
CA GLN A 295 21.90 15.69 9.72
C GLN A 295 22.46 15.67 8.30
N ARG A 296 21.80 14.95 7.41
CA ARG A 296 22.22 14.79 6.02
C ARG A 296 21.16 15.31 5.07
N ASP A 297 21.59 15.63 3.86
CA ASP A 297 20.66 16.01 2.81
C ASP A 297 19.77 14.83 2.38
N PRO A 298 18.44 14.93 2.51
CA PRO A 298 17.52 13.87 2.13
C PRO A 298 17.31 13.75 0.61
N TYR A 299 17.99 14.56 -0.21
CA TYR A 299 17.79 14.61 -1.66
C TYR A 299 17.86 13.23 -2.33
N VAL A 300 18.90 12.45 -1.98
CA VAL A 300 19.09 11.11 -2.53
C VAL A 300 17.95 10.17 -2.14
N LEU A 301 17.47 10.24 -0.89
CA LEU A 301 16.39 9.39 -0.40
C LEU A 301 15.06 9.71 -1.10
N TYR A 302 14.74 10.99 -1.22
CA TYR A 302 13.57 11.45 -1.97
C TYR A 302 13.66 11.06 -3.46
N GLY A 303 14.83 11.21 -4.08
CA GLY A 303 15.08 10.82 -5.47
C GLY A 303 14.84 9.33 -5.69
N MET A 304 15.45 8.47 -4.86
CA MET A 304 15.25 7.03 -4.94
C MET A 304 13.78 6.62 -4.74
N ALA A 305 13.06 7.25 -3.82
CA ALA A 305 11.64 6.98 -3.60
C ALA A 305 10.80 7.39 -4.82
N TYR A 306 11.06 8.57 -5.36
CA TYR A 306 10.32 9.12 -6.51
C TYR A 306 10.54 8.29 -7.78
N GLU A 307 11.78 7.94 -8.10
CA GLU A 307 12.16 7.10 -9.23
C GLU A 307 11.65 5.65 -9.05
N GLY A 308 11.62 5.16 -7.82
CA GLY A 308 11.08 3.85 -7.45
C GLY A 308 9.56 3.72 -7.61
N GLY A 309 8.87 4.83 -7.91
CA GLY A 309 7.43 4.87 -8.21
C GLY A 309 6.56 5.54 -7.16
N ASN A 310 7.12 6.03 -6.04
CA ASN A 310 6.37 6.86 -5.10
C ASN A 310 6.34 8.31 -5.59
N LYS A 311 5.43 8.59 -6.55
CA LYS A 311 5.26 9.90 -7.20
C LYS A 311 4.56 10.91 -6.27
N ASN A 312 5.07 11.05 -5.05
CA ASN A 312 4.53 11.92 -4.02
C ASN A 312 4.85 13.39 -4.32
N LYS A 313 3.87 14.27 -4.10
CA LYS A 313 4.02 15.74 -4.31
C LYS A 313 5.12 16.32 -3.43
N GLU A 314 5.20 15.95 -2.17
CA GLU A 314 6.22 16.40 -1.22
C GLU A 314 7.64 16.11 -1.74
N ALA A 315 7.87 14.88 -2.21
CA ALA A 315 9.17 14.50 -2.78
C ALA A 315 9.47 15.31 -4.04
N LEU A 316 8.49 15.47 -4.93
CA LEU A 316 8.66 16.24 -6.16
C LEU A 316 8.99 17.70 -5.87
N ASP A 317 8.26 18.34 -4.97
CA ASP A 317 8.47 19.75 -4.60
C ASP A 317 9.86 19.95 -3.96
N TYR A 318 10.27 19.02 -3.07
CA TYR A 318 11.60 19.07 -2.48
C TYR A 318 12.71 18.90 -3.53
N LEU A 319 12.58 17.90 -4.39
CA LEU A 319 13.55 17.58 -5.44
C LEU A 319 13.66 18.70 -6.47
N LEU A 320 12.52 19.24 -6.90
CA LEU A 320 12.47 20.38 -7.82
C LEU A 320 13.12 21.62 -7.23
N ASN A 321 12.76 22.01 -6.01
CA ASN A 321 13.33 23.17 -5.35
C ASN A 321 14.84 23.02 -5.16
N THR A 322 15.26 21.86 -4.65
CA THR A 322 16.67 21.60 -4.36
C THR A 322 17.52 21.54 -5.63
N SER A 323 17.04 20.88 -6.67
CA SER A 323 17.78 20.76 -7.94
C SER A 323 17.96 22.12 -8.63
N VAL A 324 16.91 22.96 -8.65
CA VAL A 324 17.00 24.31 -9.20
C VAL A 324 17.95 25.18 -8.37
N THR A 325 17.81 25.16 -7.03
CA THR A 325 18.65 26.00 -6.14
C THR A 325 20.13 25.64 -6.21
N ARG A 326 20.43 24.34 -6.37
CA ARG A 326 21.82 23.84 -6.42
C ARG A 326 22.41 23.76 -7.82
N GLY A 327 21.63 24.09 -8.84
CA GLY A 327 22.08 24.03 -10.22
C GLY A 327 22.27 22.60 -10.75
N TYR A 328 21.53 21.61 -10.22
CA TYR A 328 21.50 20.25 -10.76
C TYR A 328 20.65 20.22 -12.02
N THR A 329 21.22 20.68 -13.13
CA THR A 329 20.51 21.05 -14.35
C THR A 329 19.65 19.91 -14.92
N ASP A 330 20.22 18.72 -15.08
CA ASP A 330 19.52 17.58 -15.65
C ASP A 330 18.36 17.11 -14.76
N ASP A 331 18.60 17.03 -13.45
CA ASP A 331 17.58 16.70 -12.46
C ASP A 331 16.47 17.76 -12.44
N ALA A 332 16.83 19.04 -12.45
CA ALA A 332 15.89 20.14 -12.46
C ALA A 332 14.98 20.10 -13.69
N LEU A 333 15.54 19.89 -14.89
CA LEU A 333 14.77 19.71 -16.12
C LEU A 333 13.84 18.50 -16.07
N PHE A 334 14.31 17.40 -15.45
CA PHE A 334 13.48 16.22 -15.26
C PHE A 334 12.31 16.51 -14.31
N TYR A 335 12.58 17.10 -13.12
CA TYR A 335 11.54 17.39 -12.14
C TYR A 335 10.59 18.50 -12.58
N ILE A 336 11.03 19.50 -13.36
CA ILE A 336 10.13 20.48 -14.01
C ILE A 336 9.13 19.77 -14.92
N ARG A 337 9.59 18.83 -15.75
CA ARG A 337 8.68 18.05 -16.63
C ARG A 337 7.69 17.22 -15.85
N GLU A 338 8.14 16.57 -14.78
CA GLU A 338 7.25 15.79 -13.90
C GLU A 338 6.25 16.72 -13.17
N ALA A 339 6.69 17.87 -12.68
CA ALA A 339 5.85 18.87 -12.03
C ALA A 339 4.78 19.43 -12.99
N LYS A 340 5.14 19.71 -14.24
CA LYS A 340 4.17 20.12 -15.27
C LYS A 340 3.08 19.09 -15.54
N LYS A 341 3.42 17.78 -15.48
CA LYS A 341 2.42 16.69 -15.58
C LYS A 341 1.47 16.67 -14.39
N GLN A 342 1.96 16.99 -13.20
CA GLN A 342 1.20 16.87 -11.95
C GLN A 342 0.39 18.12 -11.62
N TYR A 343 0.94 19.31 -11.86
CA TYR A 343 0.35 20.61 -11.51
C TYR A 343 -0.21 21.37 -12.72
N GLY A 344 0.15 20.93 -13.93
CA GLY A 344 -0.22 21.60 -15.18
C GLY A 344 0.91 22.43 -15.78
N ASN A 345 0.85 22.60 -17.10
CA ASN A 345 1.90 23.32 -17.88
C ASN A 345 1.95 24.82 -17.60
N ASN A 346 0.96 25.35 -16.90
CA ASN A 346 0.75 26.78 -16.72
C ASN A 346 0.86 27.20 -15.24
N ASP A 347 1.28 26.30 -14.37
CA ASP A 347 1.51 26.66 -12.96
C ASP A 347 2.59 27.74 -12.85
N LYS A 348 2.26 28.84 -12.15
CA LYS A 348 3.13 30.01 -11.99
C LYS A 348 4.46 29.63 -11.33
N GLY A 349 4.41 28.84 -10.26
CA GLY A 349 5.61 28.48 -9.50
C GLY A 349 6.58 27.61 -10.30
N ILE A 350 6.03 26.71 -11.14
CA ILE A 350 6.84 25.87 -12.02
C ILE A 350 7.45 26.68 -13.16
N LEU A 351 6.67 27.55 -13.78
CA LEU A 351 7.17 28.42 -14.84
C LEU A 351 8.27 29.35 -14.32
N TYR A 352 8.13 29.86 -13.10
CA TYR A 352 9.16 30.68 -12.48
C TYR A 352 10.46 29.91 -12.23
N LYS A 353 10.37 28.68 -11.74
CA LYS A 353 11.54 27.79 -11.57
C LYS A 353 12.20 27.45 -12.90
N GLU A 354 11.42 27.20 -13.93
CA GLU A 354 11.91 26.97 -15.29
C GLU A 354 12.64 28.18 -15.85
N TYR A 355 12.07 29.38 -15.67
CA TYR A 355 12.72 30.64 -16.03
C TYR A 355 14.05 30.82 -15.30
N MET A 356 14.08 30.59 -14.00
CA MET A 356 15.31 30.72 -13.20
C MET A 356 16.38 29.71 -13.64
N LEU A 357 15.96 28.48 -13.95
CA LEU A 357 16.86 27.42 -14.42
C LEU A 357 17.49 27.82 -15.77
N TYR A 358 16.69 28.27 -16.74
CA TYR A 358 17.21 28.70 -18.04
C TYR A 358 18.16 29.88 -17.91
N ARG A 359 17.91 30.80 -16.96
CA ARG A 359 18.86 31.88 -16.65
C ARG A 359 20.18 31.37 -16.08
N GLN A 360 20.15 30.38 -15.19
CA GLN A 360 21.36 29.76 -14.64
C GLN A 360 22.16 29.04 -15.73
N MET A 361 21.47 28.46 -16.71
CA MET A 361 22.08 27.80 -17.86
C MET A 361 22.62 28.75 -18.93
N ASN A 362 22.39 30.05 -18.81
CA ASN A 362 22.64 31.08 -19.83
C ASN A 362 21.88 30.81 -21.16
N GLU A 363 20.72 30.16 -21.08
CA GLU A 363 19.82 29.94 -22.19
C GLU A 363 18.83 31.11 -22.33
N ASP A 364 19.35 32.26 -22.75
CA ASP A 364 18.63 33.53 -22.77
C ASP A 364 17.33 33.47 -23.58
N ASP A 365 17.31 32.76 -24.72
CA ASP A 365 16.12 32.65 -25.57
C ASP A 365 15.01 31.83 -24.90
N LEU A 366 15.36 30.73 -24.22
CA LEU A 366 14.42 29.90 -23.49
C LEU A 366 13.90 30.64 -22.25
N ALA A 367 14.78 31.34 -21.53
CA ALA A 367 14.42 32.19 -20.39
C ALA A 367 13.42 33.28 -20.82
N TYR A 368 13.71 33.99 -21.91
CA TYR A 368 12.83 35.03 -22.44
C TYR A 368 11.48 34.49 -22.90
N SER A 369 11.46 33.35 -23.60
CA SER A 369 10.21 32.73 -24.05
C SER A 369 9.33 32.28 -22.88
N THR A 370 9.94 31.75 -21.82
CA THR A 370 9.23 31.35 -20.58
C THR A 370 8.70 32.57 -19.85
N LEU A 371 9.51 33.65 -19.71
CA LEU A 371 9.10 34.89 -19.07
C LEU A 371 7.95 35.57 -19.84
N LYS A 372 8.02 35.60 -21.17
CA LYS A 372 6.95 36.12 -22.02
C LYS A 372 5.64 35.36 -21.81
N LYS A 373 5.70 34.02 -21.77
CA LYS A 373 4.54 33.18 -21.46
C LYS A 373 3.96 33.51 -20.07
N MET A 374 4.82 33.68 -19.06
CA MET A 374 4.39 34.03 -17.70
C MET A 374 3.70 35.39 -17.70
N TYR A 375 4.27 36.40 -18.40
CA TYR A 375 3.70 37.73 -18.48
C TYR A 375 2.33 37.76 -19.21
N GLU A 376 2.18 36.97 -20.28
CA GLU A 376 0.89 36.84 -20.98
C GLU A 376 -0.21 36.24 -20.08
N MET A 377 0.17 35.38 -19.13
CA MET A 377 -0.78 34.71 -18.22
C MET A 377 -1.03 35.49 -16.93
N TYR A 378 -0.02 36.20 -16.45
CA TYR A 378 -0.04 36.92 -15.17
C TYR A 378 0.43 38.38 -15.34
N PRO A 379 -0.27 39.19 -16.15
CA PRO A 379 0.19 40.53 -16.53
C PRO A 379 0.20 41.54 -15.36
N ASP A 380 -0.54 41.24 -14.29
CA ASP A 380 -0.65 42.10 -13.11
C ASP A 380 0.29 41.64 -11.96
N ASP A 381 1.09 40.62 -12.19
CA ASP A 381 2.06 40.16 -11.20
C ASP A 381 3.30 41.04 -11.22
N TYR A 382 3.59 41.67 -10.08
CA TYR A 382 4.67 42.64 -9.96
C TYR A 382 6.04 42.08 -10.33
N ASP A 383 6.41 40.88 -9.77
CA ASP A 383 7.72 40.27 -9.99
C ASP A 383 7.92 39.87 -11.46
N ILE A 384 6.88 39.34 -12.09
CA ILE A 384 6.89 38.95 -13.51
C ILE A 384 7.00 40.20 -14.38
N THR A 385 6.24 41.23 -14.04
CA THR A 385 6.23 42.51 -14.77
C THR A 385 7.58 43.22 -14.62
N LEU A 386 8.17 43.21 -13.45
CA LEU A 386 9.49 43.76 -13.18
C LEU A 386 10.58 43.02 -13.98
N ALA A 387 10.55 41.69 -13.97
CA ALA A 387 11.48 40.87 -14.75
C ALA A 387 11.35 41.12 -16.26
N MET A 388 10.11 41.27 -16.77
CA MET A 388 9.85 41.61 -18.18
C MET A 388 10.34 43.02 -18.52
N SER A 389 10.11 43.97 -17.63
CA SER A 389 10.59 45.35 -17.76
C SER A 389 12.12 45.43 -17.81
N ALA A 390 12.81 44.62 -16.98
CA ALA A 390 14.27 44.56 -17.04
C ALA A 390 14.78 44.06 -18.41
N GLN A 391 14.08 43.09 -19.03
CA GLN A 391 14.43 42.64 -20.39
C GLN A 391 14.18 43.72 -21.44
N HIS A 392 13.08 44.44 -21.32
CA HIS A 392 12.80 45.57 -22.20
C HIS A 392 13.84 46.66 -22.05
N MET A 393 14.24 47.02 -20.81
CA MET A 393 15.31 48.02 -20.57
C MET A 393 16.64 47.60 -21.16
N LYS A 394 17.07 46.34 -20.91
CA LYS A 394 18.32 45.79 -21.49
C LYS A 394 18.32 45.87 -23.01
N LYS A 395 17.19 45.57 -23.65
CA LYS A 395 17.04 45.65 -25.11
C LYS A 395 17.06 47.12 -25.59
N ALA A 396 16.38 48.01 -24.88
CA ALA A 396 16.39 49.43 -25.20
C ALA A 396 17.79 50.02 -25.13
N GLU A 397 18.55 49.73 -24.07
CA GLU A 397 19.93 50.18 -23.90
C GLU A 397 20.82 49.75 -25.06
N LYS A 398 20.76 48.49 -25.43
CA LYS A 398 21.52 47.95 -26.57
C LYS A 398 21.15 48.64 -27.89
N LEU A 399 19.87 48.91 -28.12
CA LEU A 399 19.41 49.62 -29.29
C LEU A 399 19.84 51.10 -29.28
N MET A 400 19.82 51.76 -28.11
CA MET A 400 20.29 53.14 -27.96
C MET A 400 21.80 53.24 -28.20
N GLU A 401 22.61 52.30 -27.72
CA GLU A 401 24.06 52.23 -28.00
C GLU A 401 24.35 52.14 -29.50
N LEU A 402 23.48 51.45 -30.26
CA LEU A 402 23.56 51.34 -31.72
C LEU A 402 22.98 52.55 -32.45
N GLY A 403 22.46 53.57 -31.72
CA GLY A 403 21.80 54.73 -32.29
C GLY A 403 20.40 54.49 -32.84
N LEU A 404 19.81 53.31 -32.57
CA LEU A 404 18.48 52.88 -33.06
C LEU A 404 17.37 53.36 -32.09
N TYR A 405 17.29 54.67 -31.87
CA TYR A 405 16.37 55.25 -30.88
C TYR A 405 14.89 55.00 -31.16
N ALA A 406 14.51 54.96 -32.45
CA ALA A 406 13.12 54.66 -32.84
C ALA A 406 12.68 53.25 -32.46
N GLU A 407 13.60 52.31 -32.51
CA GLU A 407 13.36 50.92 -32.12
C GLU A 407 13.44 50.74 -30.58
N ALA A 408 14.27 51.54 -29.91
CA ALA A 408 14.41 51.49 -28.45
C ALA A 408 13.17 52.04 -27.73
N LEU A 409 12.56 53.12 -28.28
CA LEU A 409 11.48 53.85 -27.64
C LEU A 409 10.29 53.01 -27.20
N PRO A 410 9.72 52.08 -28.00
CA PRO A 410 8.62 51.24 -27.55
C PRO A 410 8.94 50.39 -26.31
N HIS A 411 10.20 49.94 -26.19
CA HIS A 411 10.66 49.15 -25.04
C HIS A 411 10.73 50.01 -23.77
N VAL A 412 11.21 51.23 -23.88
CA VAL A 412 11.29 52.18 -22.76
C VAL A 412 9.89 52.58 -22.30
N LEU A 413 9.00 52.92 -23.24
CA LEU A 413 7.62 53.31 -22.94
C LEU A 413 6.82 52.18 -22.30
N PHE A 414 7.10 50.90 -22.66
CA PHE A 414 6.50 49.76 -21.98
C PHE A 414 6.79 49.81 -20.48
N VAL A 415 8.04 50.06 -20.08
CA VAL A 415 8.46 50.09 -18.69
C VAL A 415 7.82 51.26 -17.93
N SER A 416 7.84 52.47 -18.52
CA SER A 416 7.27 53.66 -17.89
C SER A 416 5.75 53.56 -17.66
N GLN A 417 5.04 52.85 -18.54
CA GLN A 417 3.59 52.61 -18.40
C GLN A 417 3.22 51.54 -17.39
N LYS A 418 4.11 50.57 -17.15
CA LYS A 418 3.83 49.46 -16.25
C LYS A 418 4.21 49.70 -14.79
N HIS A 419 5.15 50.60 -14.54
CA HIS A 419 5.66 50.91 -13.20
C HIS A 419 5.36 52.34 -12.77
N VAL A 420 4.10 52.77 -12.95
CA VAL A 420 3.69 54.15 -12.64
C VAL A 420 3.95 54.55 -11.18
N ASP A 421 3.78 53.58 -10.28
CA ASP A 421 3.93 53.76 -8.82
C ASP A 421 5.35 53.46 -8.30
N ASP A 422 6.26 53.01 -9.16
CA ASP A 422 7.66 52.70 -8.82
C ASP A 422 8.57 53.82 -9.32
N ASN A 423 8.87 54.77 -8.45
CA ASN A 423 9.63 55.99 -8.81
C ASN A 423 11.02 55.69 -9.37
N GLU A 424 11.71 54.66 -8.89
CA GLU A 424 13.04 54.29 -9.35
C GLU A 424 13.02 53.72 -10.77
N VAL A 425 12.21 52.71 -10.99
CA VAL A 425 12.07 52.01 -12.29
C VAL A 425 11.45 52.95 -13.33
N ASN A 426 10.42 53.67 -12.94
CA ASN A 426 9.70 54.61 -13.80
C ASN A 426 10.55 55.83 -14.18
N GLY A 427 11.28 56.43 -13.22
CA GLY A 427 12.17 57.56 -13.45
C GLY A 427 13.27 57.24 -14.47
N ALA A 428 13.95 56.09 -14.30
CA ALA A 428 14.96 55.64 -15.25
C ALA A 428 14.40 55.38 -16.66
N ALA A 429 13.17 54.86 -16.75
CA ALA A 429 12.50 54.66 -18.04
C ALA A 429 12.14 55.98 -18.72
N TRP A 430 11.57 56.94 -17.99
CA TRP A 430 11.24 58.27 -18.54
C TRP A 430 12.49 59.03 -19.00
N GLU A 431 13.62 58.98 -18.29
CA GLU A 431 14.87 59.58 -18.73
C GLU A 431 15.37 59.00 -20.06
N LYS A 432 15.30 57.69 -20.22
CA LYS A 432 15.68 57.03 -21.49
C LYS A 432 14.70 57.40 -22.62
N ALA A 433 13.40 57.51 -22.32
CA ALA A 433 12.41 57.99 -23.31
C ALA A 433 12.71 59.43 -23.77
N LEU A 434 13.00 60.30 -22.83
CA LEU A 434 13.43 61.66 -23.12
C LEU A 434 14.67 61.72 -24.03
N SER A 435 15.67 60.90 -23.70
CA SER A 435 16.88 60.72 -24.51
C SER A 435 16.56 60.23 -25.94
N CYS A 436 15.68 59.26 -26.09
CA CYS A 436 15.24 58.77 -27.38
C CYS A 436 14.57 59.87 -28.20
N TYR A 437 13.63 60.60 -27.62
CA TYR A 437 12.94 61.67 -28.31
C TYR A 437 13.90 62.81 -28.75
N ILE A 438 14.85 63.25 -27.89
CA ILE A 438 15.86 64.21 -28.22
C ILE A 438 16.70 63.77 -29.42
N ASN A 439 17.22 62.54 -29.39
CA ASN A 439 18.08 62.00 -30.45
C ASN A 439 17.33 61.80 -31.78
N MET A 440 16.03 61.53 -31.72
CA MET A 440 15.15 61.45 -32.89
C MET A 440 14.69 62.81 -33.38
N LYS A 441 15.09 63.92 -32.72
CA LYS A 441 14.67 65.32 -33.00
C LYS A 441 13.15 65.55 -32.86
N ARG A 442 12.50 64.70 -32.03
CA ARG A 442 11.07 64.83 -31.70
C ARG A 442 10.91 65.65 -30.45
N TYR A 443 11.19 66.95 -30.60
CA TYR A 443 11.35 67.89 -29.49
C TYR A 443 10.05 68.19 -28.74
N ASN A 444 8.90 68.22 -29.42
CA ASN A 444 7.60 68.42 -28.77
C ASN A 444 7.29 67.23 -27.79
N GLU A 445 7.55 66.03 -28.22
CA GLU A 445 7.37 64.86 -27.37
C GLU A 445 8.43 64.76 -26.26
N ALA A 446 9.63 65.26 -26.54
CA ALA A 446 10.67 65.40 -25.53
C ALA A 446 10.25 66.40 -24.44
N LEU A 447 9.67 67.56 -24.78
CA LEU A 447 9.13 68.49 -23.79
C LEU A 447 7.98 67.88 -22.97
N ALA A 448 7.03 67.23 -23.63
CA ALA A 448 5.93 66.58 -22.94
C ALA A 448 6.42 65.47 -21.98
N THR A 449 7.47 64.71 -22.38
CA THR A 449 8.12 63.75 -21.53
C THR A 449 8.80 64.38 -20.33
N LEU A 450 9.47 65.48 -20.54
CA LEU A 450 10.13 66.28 -19.48
C LEU A 450 9.10 66.87 -18.50
N ASP A 451 7.95 67.34 -19.00
CA ASP A 451 6.83 67.78 -18.15
C ASP A 451 6.31 66.58 -17.26
N THR A 452 6.22 65.39 -17.83
CA THR A 452 5.85 64.22 -17.07
C THR A 452 6.88 63.86 -15.97
N ILE A 453 8.18 63.93 -16.32
CA ILE A 453 9.28 63.73 -15.37
C ILE A 453 9.19 64.72 -14.21
N THR A 454 9.09 66.01 -14.51
CA THR A 454 9.06 67.08 -13.49
C THR A 454 7.79 67.02 -12.62
N LEU A 455 6.68 66.49 -13.14
CA LEU A 455 5.45 66.33 -12.39
C LEU A 455 5.57 65.16 -11.37
N HIS A 456 6.15 64.06 -11.78
CA HIS A 456 6.29 62.88 -10.92
C HIS A 456 7.56 62.93 -10.05
N PHE A 457 8.58 63.65 -10.49
CA PHE A 457 9.86 63.82 -9.79
C PHE A 457 10.18 65.32 -9.64
N PRO A 458 9.57 65.99 -8.64
CA PRO A 458 9.75 67.45 -8.47
C PRO A 458 11.20 67.85 -8.23
N ASP A 459 11.99 66.94 -7.63
CA ASP A 459 13.41 67.18 -7.33
C ASP A 459 14.36 66.80 -8.49
N TYR A 460 13.83 66.73 -9.72
CA TYR A 460 14.65 66.43 -10.91
C TYR A 460 15.55 67.57 -11.30
N GLU A 461 16.75 67.57 -10.76
CA GLU A 461 17.72 68.68 -10.81
C GLU A 461 18.07 69.16 -12.23
N ASN A 462 18.09 68.23 -13.21
CA ASN A 462 18.46 68.59 -14.60
C ASN A 462 17.29 69.02 -15.48
N GLY A 463 16.09 69.19 -14.94
CA GLY A 463 14.88 69.46 -15.69
C GLY A 463 14.98 70.80 -16.48
N THR A 464 15.41 71.84 -15.84
CA THR A 464 15.57 73.15 -16.43
C THR A 464 16.65 73.18 -17.52
N LEU A 465 17.81 72.57 -17.28
CA LEU A 465 18.89 72.43 -18.25
C LEU A 465 18.45 71.68 -19.51
N LYS A 466 17.79 70.58 -19.35
CA LYS A 466 17.26 69.74 -20.47
C LYS A 466 16.18 70.51 -21.25
N ARG A 467 15.28 71.21 -20.55
CA ARG A 467 14.25 72.09 -21.19
C ARG A 467 14.84 73.15 -22.02
N ALA A 468 15.79 73.90 -21.50
CA ALA A 468 16.50 74.97 -22.24
C ALA A 468 17.23 74.41 -23.46
N PHE A 469 17.93 73.25 -23.32
CA PHE A 469 18.56 72.60 -24.45
C PHE A 469 17.55 72.17 -25.54
N ILE A 470 16.39 71.63 -25.17
CA ILE A 470 15.36 71.24 -26.14
C ILE A 470 14.80 72.48 -26.85
N LEU A 471 14.51 73.56 -26.12
CA LEU A 471 14.02 74.85 -26.70
C LEU A 471 15.01 75.43 -27.70
N ASP A 472 16.30 75.41 -27.39
CA ASP A 472 17.34 75.87 -28.35
C ASP A 472 17.32 75.00 -29.62
N LYS A 473 17.19 73.67 -29.52
CA LYS A 473 17.09 72.78 -30.68
C LYS A 473 15.81 72.97 -31.51
N MET A 474 14.82 73.64 -30.96
CA MET A 474 13.58 74.07 -31.63
C MET A 474 13.67 75.46 -32.25
N ASP A 475 14.85 76.08 -32.30
CA ASP A 475 15.10 77.49 -32.73
C ASP A 475 14.37 78.48 -31.82
N LYS A 476 14.05 78.14 -30.57
CA LYS A 476 13.44 79.03 -29.55
C LYS A 476 14.48 79.45 -28.52
N THR A 477 15.61 79.94 -29.02
CA THR A 477 16.77 80.29 -28.19
C THR A 477 16.46 81.38 -27.18
N GLU A 478 15.60 82.37 -27.54
CA GLU A 478 15.16 83.41 -26.61
C GLU A 478 14.38 82.85 -25.41
N GLU A 479 13.46 81.93 -25.65
CA GLU A 479 12.71 81.28 -24.57
C GLU A 479 13.66 80.49 -23.65
N ALA A 480 14.66 79.81 -24.22
CA ALA A 480 15.68 79.05 -23.45
C ALA A 480 16.55 80.01 -22.61
N LEU A 481 16.97 81.14 -23.12
CA LEU A 481 17.75 82.15 -22.39
C LEU A 481 16.95 82.76 -21.23
N GLN A 482 15.66 83.06 -21.43
CA GLN A 482 14.79 83.54 -20.35
C GLN A 482 14.58 82.50 -19.26
N LEU A 483 14.48 81.23 -19.64
CA LEU A 483 14.38 80.13 -18.68
C LEU A 483 15.64 80.02 -17.80
N TYR A 484 16.84 80.17 -18.38
CA TYR A 484 18.08 80.22 -17.61
C TYR A 484 18.14 81.38 -16.67
N LEU A 485 17.77 82.61 -17.12
CA LEU A 485 17.74 83.77 -16.25
C LEU A 485 16.83 83.62 -15.06
N SER A 486 15.63 83.12 -15.29
CA SER A 486 14.67 82.82 -14.23
C SER A 486 15.21 81.78 -13.25
N ALA A 487 15.88 80.71 -13.74
CA ALA A 487 16.48 79.68 -12.91
C ALA A 487 17.68 80.22 -12.09
N ILE A 488 18.49 81.07 -12.64
CA ILE A 488 19.61 81.71 -11.93
C ILE A 488 19.11 82.56 -10.74
N GLU A 489 17.98 83.24 -10.90
CA GLU A 489 17.39 84.07 -9.84
C GLU A 489 16.79 83.21 -8.70
N GLN A 490 16.28 82.03 -8.99
CA GLN A 490 15.54 81.20 -8.06
C GLN A 490 16.37 80.10 -7.41
N SER A 491 17.58 79.81 -7.92
CA SER A 491 18.39 78.66 -7.43
C SER A 491 19.35 79.10 -6.32
N ASP A 492 19.76 78.10 -5.52
CA ASP A 492 20.84 78.15 -4.56
C ASP A 492 22.21 78.38 -5.26
N GLU A 493 23.26 78.54 -4.45
CA GLU A 493 24.59 78.89 -4.94
C GLU A 493 25.22 77.79 -5.79
N ASP A 494 24.96 76.49 -5.43
CA ASP A 494 25.52 75.32 -6.10
C ASP A 494 24.92 75.14 -7.51
N MET A 495 23.61 75.20 -7.64
CA MET A 495 22.92 75.00 -8.92
C MET A 495 23.02 76.25 -9.82
N ARG A 496 23.15 77.43 -9.26
CA ARG A 496 23.27 78.72 -9.99
C ARG A 496 24.45 78.69 -10.96
N ILE A 497 25.57 78.13 -10.58
CA ILE A 497 26.77 78.01 -11.43
C ILE A 497 26.44 77.29 -12.74
N PHE A 498 25.72 76.17 -12.67
CA PHE A 498 25.36 75.37 -13.85
C PHE A 498 24.42 76.14 -14.78
N TYR A 499 23.48 76.87 -14.22
CA TYR A 499 22.58 77.75 -15.04
C TYR A 499 23.30 78.91 -15.66
N VAL A 500 24.26 79.56 -14.98
CA VAL A 500 25.10 80.62 -15.54
C VAL A 500 25.96 80.12 -16.70
N ILE A 501 26.62 78.98 -16.54
CA ILE A 501 27.40 78.33 -17.59
C ILE A 501 26.50 78.04 -18.81
N GLY A 502 25.35 77.39 -18.60
CA GLY A 502 24.39 77.04 -19.65
C GLY A 502 23.87 78.27 -20.37
N TYR A 503 23.60 79.36 -19.63
CA TYR A 503 23.22 80.68 -20.22
C TYR A 503 24.32 81.21 -21.10
N GLU A 504 25.58 81.32 -20.63
CA GLU A 504 26.71 81.88 -21.39
C GLU A 504 27.01 81.05 -22.64
N GLU A 505 26.99 79.70 -22.53
CA GLU A 505 27.20 78.78 -23.67
C GLU A 505 26.17 79.00 -24.78
N LEU A 506 24.94 79.37 -24.45
CA LEU A 506 23.87 79.57 -25.38
C LEU A 506 23.82 81.01 -25.88
N ALA A 507 23.99 82.01 -25.01
CA ALA A 507 23.90 83.44 -25.32
C ALA A 507 25.03 83.89 -26.23
N VAL A 508 26.29 83.47 -26.03
CA VAL A 508 27.43 83.89 -26.82
C VAL A 508 27.31 83.56 -28.32
N PRO A 509 26.97 82.32 -28.71
CA PRO A 509 26.70 82.03 -30.13
C PRO A 509 25.47 82.75 -30.71
N TYR A 510 24.41 82.91 -29.88
CA TYR A 510 23.18 83.61 -30.31
C TYR A 510 23.44 85.11 -30.65
N ILE A 511 24.09 85.80 -29.75
CA ILE A 511 24.44 87.25 -30.00
C ILE A 511 25.34 87.39 -31.20
N LYS A 512 26.22 86.47 -31.51
CA LYS A 512 27.05 86.44 -32.70
C LYS A 512 26.30 86.24 -34.02
N LYS A 513 25.09 85.62 -33.95
CA LYS A 513 24.21 85.36 -35.09
C LYS A 513 23.24 86.51 -35.37
N CYS A 514 22.84 87.30 -34.37
CA CYS A 514 22.05 88.54 -34.48
C CYS A 514 22.93 89.69 -34.88
#